data_f88b37df2aab509ed5cd5e37350bcf91
#
_entry.id   f88b37df2aab509ed5cd5e37350bcf91
#
_cell.length_a   1.000
_cell.length_b   1.000
_cell.length_c   1.000
_cell.angle_alpha   90.00
_cell.angle_beta   90.00
_cell.angle_gamma   90.00
#
_symmetry.space_group_name_H-M   'P 1'
#
loop_
_entity.id
_entity.type
_entity.pdbx_description
1 polymer ?
#
loop_
_entity_poly.entity_id
_entity_poly.type
_entity_poly.pdbx_seq_one_letter_code
_entity_poly.pdbx_strand_id
1 'polypeptide(L)'
;MEDNLYHFAPVECFAADEPCDEAEVEQLANTAAQAVAFAGLQATEAIYTTAPQLVRVHFDLDFASAYRVSTLLSRIEKSLNAYLNRNGCRCYLDNGLTIEIPRAQRQTVRMRQFLTTKYEPLRLPAVLGIDSNGNQLVIDLADAPHLLIAGQTGSGKSVCLNDILVSILQFEQPADVKFLLIDPKQVELSKYACIPHLAGPIATTPQEALNALHWAVDEMERRYTILRQRGAAGLDLVPGLFPRLVIAIDELADLIQASKKEVETLISRLAAKGRAAGIHLIVATQYPSAKIITGAIKANIPTRIAFKTSSNSDSRVILDMVGAEKLTGKGDGLFFAPASSVPQRFQACYLSPEEINT
;
A
#
# COMPACT_ATOMS: atom_id res chain seq x y z
N MET A 1 -23.19 -30.08 -12.36
CA MET A 1 -23.49 -28.79 -11.69
C MET A 1 -22.33 -27.90 -12.03
N GLU A 2 -22.50 -27.00 -13.00
CA GLU A 2 -21.52 -25.97 -13.26
C GLU A 2 -21.47 -25.10 -12.02
N ASP A 3 -20.29 -25.03 -11.39
CA ASP A 3 -20.07 -24.17 -10.25
C ASP A 3 -20.32 -22.72 -10.70
N ASN A 4 -21.39 -22.12 -10.17
CA ASN A 4 -21.72 -20.71 -10.36
C ASN A 4 -20.68 -19.86 -9.57
N LEU A 5 -19.42 -19.89 -10.04
CA LEU A 5 -18.36 -19.06 -9.51
C LEU A 5 -18.63 -17.60 -9.91
N TYR A 6 -18.57 -16.70 -8.94
CA TYR A 6 -18.63 -15.27 -9.23
C TYR A 6 -17.33 -14.84 -9.91
N HIS A 7 -17.44 -14.10 -11.01
CA HIS A 7 -16.34 -13.45 -11.69
C HIS A 7 -16.59 -11.94 -11.67
N PHE A 8 -15.65 -11.17 -11.14
CA PHE A 8 -15.78 -9.71 -11.06
C PHE A 8 -15.76 -9.10 -12.47
N ALA A 9 -14.69 -9.35 -13.23
CA ALA A 9 -14.56 -8.92 -14.62
C ALA A 9 -13.59 -9.84 -15.39
N PRO A 10 -13.79 -10.08 -16.70
CA PRO A 10 -12.78 -10.73 -17.53
C PRO A 10 -11.48 -9.96 -17.56
N VAL A 11 -10.33 -10.65 -17.53
CA VAL A 11 -8.99 -10.01 -17.50
C VAL A 11 -8.75 -9.11 -18.72
N GLU A 12 -9.40 -9.42 -19.84
CA GLU A 12 -9.34 -8.65 -21.08
C GLU A 12 -9.94 -7.24 -20.97
N CYS A 13 -10.79 -7.00 -19.97
CA CYS A 13 -11.37 -5.69 -19.70
C CYS A 13 -10.33 -4.70 -19.12
N PHE A 14 -9.21 -5.23 -18.61
CA PHE A 14 -8.13 -4.40 -18.08
C PHE A 14 -7.09 -4.07 -19.15
N ALA A 15 -6.62 -2.82 -19.17
CA ALA A 15 -5.65 -2.35 -20.16
C ALA A 15 -4.29 -3.07 -20.04
N ALA A 16 -3.63 -3.28 -21.18
CA ALA A 16 -2.29 -3.88 -21.24
C ALA A 16 -1.19 -2.86 -20.86
N ASP A 17 0.00 -3.38 -20.52
CA ASP A 17 1.17 -2.58 -20.15
C ASP A 17 1.79 -1.85 -21.36
N GLU A 18 2.48 -0.75 -21.06
CA GLU A 18 3.21 0.06 -22.02
C GLU A 18 4.71 -0.36 -22.08
N PRO A 19 5.40 -0.23 -23.24
CA PRO A 19 6.82 -0.61 -23.35
C PRO A 19 7.76 0.34 -22.59
N CYS A 20 8.96 -0.13 -22.25
CA CYS A 20 9.99 0.62 -21.54
C CYS A 20 10.95 1.35 -22.49
N ASP A 21 11.37 2.59 -22.15
CA ASP A 21 12.46 3.31 -22.83
C ASP A 21 13.82 2.95 -22.19
N GLU A 22 14.57 2.07 -22.85
CA GLU A 22 15.87 1.59 -22.39
C GLU A 22 16.99 2.66 -22.47
N ALA A 23 16.89 3.58 -23.42
CA ALA A 23 17.89 4.65 -23.58
C ALA A 23 17.87 5.64 -22.40
N GLU A 24 16.69 6.00 -21.91
CA GLU A 24 16.57 6.82 -20.69
C GLU A 24 17.16 6.10 -19.48
N VAL A 25 16.95 4.79 -19.36
CA VAL A 25 17.45 3.98 -18.25
C VAL A 25 18.96 4.03 -18.16
N GLU A 26 19.65 3.77 -19.27
CA GLU A 26 21.11 3.80 -19.34
C GLU A 26 21.67 5.20 -19.03
N GLN A 27 21.04 6.24 -19.55
CA GLN A 27 21.43 7.62 -19.27
C GLN A 27 21.32 7.95 -17.76
N LEU A 28 20.25 7.53 -17.10
CA LEU A 28 20.05 7.78 -15.67
C LEU A 28 21.03 6.99 -14.81
N ALA A 29 21.35 5.74 -15.17
CA ALA A 29 22.36 4.94 -14.48
C ALA A 29 23.76 5.60 -14.57
N ASN A 30 24.13 6.07 -15.75
CA ASN A 30 25.39 6.81 -15.97
C ASN A 30 25.43 8.13 -15.17
N THR A 31 24.31 8.84 -15.08
CA THR A 31 24.19 10.07 -14.26
C THR A 31 24.40 9.78 -12.77
N ALA A 32 23.85 8.67 -12.26
CA ALA A 32 24.10 8.24 -10.89
C ALA A 32 25.59 7.97 -10.63
N ALA A 33 26.25 7.24 -11.52
CA ALA A 33 27.68 6.93 -11.41
C ALA A 33 28.55 8.21 -11.40
N GLN A 34 28.25 9.17 -12.27
CA GLN A 34 28.91 10.47 -12.27
C GLN A 34 28.71 11.25 -10.95
N ALA A 35 27.50 11.22 -10.38
CA ALA A 35 27.23 11.90 -9.12
C ALA A 35 28.02 11.28 -7.95
N VAL A 36 28.17 9.97 -7.92
CA VAL A 36 28.98 9.24 -6.92
C VAL A 36 30.45 9.62 -7.06
N ALA A 37 31.00 9.59 -8.28
CA ALA A 37 32.39 9.97 -8.56
C ALA A 37 32.64 11.45 -8.19
N PHE A 38 31.75 12.35 -8.54
CA PHE A 38 31.85 13.78 -8.22
C PHE A 38 31.79 14.06 -6.70
N ALA A 39 31.08 13.20 -5.95
CA ALA A 39 31.08 13.26 -4.49
C ALA A 39 32.40 12.75 -3.86
N GLY A 40 33.36 12.28 -4.66
CA GLY A 40 34.63 11.74 -4.20
C GLY A 40 34.50 10.35 -3.55
N LEU A 41 33.46 9.59 -3.91
CA LEU A 41 33.25 8.21 -3.51
C LEU A 41 33.78 7.26 -4.58
N GLN A 42 34.39 6.15 -4.15
CA GLN A 42 34.85 5.09 -5.05
C GLN A 42 33.94 3.88 -4.92
N ALA A 43 33.26 3.55 -6.03
CA ALA A 43 32.47 2.35 -6.15
C ALA A 43 33.32 1.22 -6.73
N THR A 44 33.21 0.03 -6.15
CA THR A 44 33.86 -1.19 -6.64
C THR A 44 32.99 -1.90 -7.67
N GLU A 45 31.67 -1.78 -7.50
CA GLU A 45 30.67 -2.33 -8.42
C GLU A 45 29.45 -1.40 -8.49
N ALA A 46 28.75 -1.40 -9.62
CA ALA A 46 27.49 -0.69 -9.81
C ALA A 46 26.52 -1.57 -10.57
N ILE A 47 25.35 -1.82 -9.97
CA ILE A 47 24.25 -2.60 -10.55
C ILE A 47 23.04 -1.70 -10.65
N TYR A 48 22.36 -1.69 -11.80
CA TYR A 48 21.09 -0.96 -11.91
C TYR A 48 19.92 -1.89 -12.23
N THR A 49 18.76 -1.51 -11.73
CA THR A 49 17.47 -2.15 -12.01
C THR A 49 16.46 -1.09 -12.42
N THR A 50 15.49 -1.49 -13.23
CA THR A 50 14.47 -0.61 -13.78
C THR A 50 13.13 -0.89 -13.13
N ALA A 51 12.42 0.19 -12.81
CA ALA A 51 11.02 0.15 -12.39
C ALA A 51 10.21 1.14 -13.23
N PRO A 52 8.88 1.03 -13.26
CA PRO A 52 8.04 1.89 -14.09
C PRO A 52 8.23 3.39 -13.85
N GLN A 53 8.53 3.79 -12.60
CA GLN A 53 8.66 5.19 -12.21
C GLN A 53 10.10 5.67 -12.02
N LEU A 54 11.09 4.75 -11.88
CA LEU A 54 12.45 5.13 -11.53
C LEU A 54 13.48 4.13 -12.07
N VAL A 55 14.74 4.55 -12.09
CA VAL A 55 15.91 3.69 -12.18
C VAL A 55 16.57 3.64 -10.81
N ARG A 56 16.82 2.43 -10.31
CA ARG A 56 17.55 2.18 -9.07
C ARG A 56 18.97 1.75 -9.40
N VAL A 57 19.95 2.44 -8.83
CA VAL A 57 21.38 2.09 -9.00
C VAL A 57 21.95 1.80 -7.62
N HIS A 58 22.51 0.61 -7.48
CA HIS A 58 23.20 0.18 -6.26
C HIS A 58 24.71 0.19 -6.50
N PHE A 59 25.45 0.75 -5.56
CA PHE A 59 26.89 0.88 -5.58
C PHE A 59 27.49 0.18 -4.37
N ASP A 60 28.35 -0.80 -4.62
CA ASP A 60 29.27 -1.27 -3.61
C ASP A 60 30.42 -0.27 -3.48
N LEU A 61 30.69 0.16 -2.26
CA LEU A 61 31.69 1.18 -1.97
C LEU A 61 32.93 0.57 -1.33
N ASP A 62 34.11 1.17 -1.61
CA ASP A 62 35.31 0.87 -0.84
C ASP A 62 35.15 1.30 0.63
N PHE A 63 35.98 0.76 1.52
CA PHE A 63 35.90 1.01 2.97
C PHE A 63 35.94 2.51 3.33
N ALA A 64 36.80 3.28 2.65
CA ALA A 64 36.96 4.72 2.92
C ALA A 64 35.73 5.52 2.48
N SER A 65 35.09 5.15 1.38
CA SER A 65 33.85 5.75 0.86
C SER A 65 32.65 5.36 1.71
N ALA A 66 32.55 4.10 2.13
CA ALA A 66 31.49 3.60 3.01
C ALA A 66 31.44 4.36 4.35
N TYR A 67 32.58 4.74 4.91
CA TYR A 67 32.65 5.55 6.14
C TYR A 67 32.10 6.98 5.96
N ARG A 68 32.32 7.60 4.78
CA ARG A 68 31.95 9.00 4.50
C ARG A 68 30.57 9.17 3.89
N VAL A 69 30.04 8.16 3.23
CA VAL A 69 28.82 8.26 2.39
C VAL A 69 27.60 8.78 3.17
N SER A 70 27.42 8.41 4.43
CA SER A 70 26.30 8.84 5.25
C SER A 70 26.15 10.36 5.36
N THR A 71 27.26 11.09 5.35
CA THR A 71 27.27 12.56 5.40
C THR A 71 27.00 13.22 4.05
N LEU A 72 27.09 12.46 2.95
CA LEU A 72 26.97 12.95 1.58
C LEU A 72 25.61 12.67 0.94
N LEU A 73 24.78 11.78 1.52
CA LEU A 73 23.49 11.37 0.93
C LEU A 73 22.62 12.55 0.50
N SER A 74 22.36 13.48 1.41
CA SER A 74 21.51 14.65 1.11
C SER A 74 22.11 15.58 0.06
N ARG A 75 23.45 15.65 -0.01
CA ARG A 75 24.16 16.46 -1.03
C ARG A 75 24.05 15.82 -2.42
N ILE A 76 24.21 14.50 -2.51
CA ILE A 76 24.05 13.74 -3.76
C ILE A 76 22.61 13.88 -4.27
N GLU A 77 21.60 13.69 -3.39
CA GLU A 77 20.18 13.87 -3.77
C GLU A 77 19.90 15.27 -4.34
N LYS A 78 20.35 16.32 -3.64
CA LYS A 78 20.14 17.71 -4.08
C LYS A 78 20.83 17.99 -5.41
N SER A 79 22.05 17.49 -5.60
CA SER A 79 22.80 17.66 -6.86
C SER A 79 22.11 16.95 -8.02
N LEU A 80 21.64 15.72 -7.83
CA LEU A 80 20.89 14.98 -8.84
C LEU A 80 19.58 15.65 -9.20
N ASN A 81 18.79 16.09 -8.21
CA ASN A 81 17.53 16.79 -8.44
C ASN A 81 17.75 18.10 -9.23
N ALA A 82 18.80 18.85 -8.90
CA ALA A 82 19.15 20.10 -9.61
C ALA A 82 19.63 19.81 -11.05
N TYR A 83 20.52 18.83 -11.22
CA TYR A 83 21.08 18.48 -12.54
C TYR A 83 20.00 17.97 -13.50
N LEU A 84 19.12 17.10 -13.03
CA LEU A 84 18.04 16.52 -13.80
C LEU A 84 16.81 17.45 -13.93
N ASN A 85 16.81 18.59 -13.24
CA ASN A 85 15.67 19.50 -13.11
C ASN A 85 14.37 18.76 -12.74
N ARG A 86 14.46 17.82 -11.79
CA ARG A 86 13.33 17.03 -11.26
C ARG A 86 13.52 16.77 -9.77
N ASN A 87 12.40 16.47 -9.10
CA ASN A 87 12.39 16.08 -7.68
C ASN A 87 12.14 14.59 -7.53
N GLY A 88 12.51 14.05 -6.37
CA GLY A 88 12.18 12.66 -6.01
C GLY A 88 13.36 11.69 -6.12
N CYS A 89 14.59 12.15 -6.41
CA CYS A 89 15.78 11.35 -6.19
C CYS A 89 15.90 11.00 -4.70
N ARG A 90 16.26 9.76 -4.39
CA ARG A 90 16.51 9.29 -3.02
C ARG A 90 17.86 8.59 -2.97
N CYS A 91 18.62 8.88 -1.92
CA CYS A 91 19.87 8.19 -1.61
C CYS A 91 19.78 7.60 -0.20
N TYR A 92 20.10 6.33 -0.05
CA TYR A 92 20.10 5.65 1.24
C TYR A 92 21.13 4.51 1.26
N LEU A 93 21.43 4.00 2.45
CA LEU A 93 22.34 2.88 2.64
C LEU A 93 21.54 1.58 2.78
N ASP A 94 21.91 0.60 1.95
CA ASP A 94 21.35 -0.75 1.95
C ASP A 94 22.47 -1.70 1.50
N ASN A 95 23.31 -2.14 2.42
CA ASN A 95 24.54 -2.89 2.13
C ASN A 95 25.47 -2.23 1.10
N GLY A 96 25.44 -0.91 0.97
CA GLY A 96 26.10 -0.08 -0.01
C GLY A 96 25.34 1.23 -0.17
N LEU A 97 25.61 1.99 -1.23
CA LEU A 97 24.87 3.19 -1.59
C LEU A 97 23.81 2.85 -2.63
N THR A 98 22.56 3.08 -2.32
CA THR A 98 21.46 2.98 -3.29
C THR A 98 20.96 4.37 -3.67
N ILE A 99 20.83 4.61 -4.98
CA ILE A 99 20.31 5.84 -5.58
C ILE A 99 19.10 5.47 -6.43
N GLU A 100 17.95 6.08 -6.12
CA GLU A 100 16.73 6.00 -6.90
C GLU A 100 16.53 7.31 -7.65
N ILE A 101 16.44 7.23 -8.98
CA ILE A 101 16.27 8.39 -9.87
C ILE A 101 14.94 8.28 -10.61
N PRO A 102 13.98 9.20 -10.42
CA PRO A 102 12.72 9.19 -11.14
C PRO A 102 12.92 9.34 -12.64
N ARG A 103 12.17 8.57 -13.43
CA ARG A 103 12.14 8.68 -14.90
C ARG A 103 11.38 9.94 -15.32
N ALA A 104 11.70 10.49 -16.51
CA ALA A 104 10.98 11.61 -17.09
C ALA A 104 9.58 11.17 -17.55
N GLN A 105 9.54 10.03 -18.26
CA GLN A 105 8.31 9.39 -18.69
C GLN A 105 8.11 8.15 -17.83
N ARG A 106 7.10 8.18 -16.95
CA ARG A 106 6.73 7.04 -16.13
C ARG A 106 5.81 6.14 -16.92
N GLN A 107 6.06 4.84 -16.81
CA GLN A 107 5.13 3.85 -17.32
C GLN A 107 3.92 3.74 -16.37
N THR A 108 2.75 3.58 -16.95
CA THR A 108 1.55 3.25 -16.20
C THR A 108 1.59 1.78 -15.84
N VAL A 109 1.57 1.46 -14.55
CA VAL A 109 1.45 0.07 -14.08
C VAL A 109 -0.02 -0.34 -14.20
N ARG A 110 -0.31 -1.33 -15.03
CA ARG A 110 -1.68 -1.80 -15.27
C ARG A 110 -2.02 -3.00 -14.39
N MET A 111 -3.26 -3.06 -13.93
CA MET A 111 -3.73 -4.16 -13.08
C MET A 111 -3.68 -5.51 -13.80
N ARG A 112 -3.88 -5.55 -15.12
CA ARG A 112 -3.98 -6.76 -15.93
C ARG A 112 -2.83 -7.75 -15.72
N GLN A 113 -1.59 -7.27 -15.61
CA GLN A 113 -0.41 -8.11 -15.43
C GLN A 113 -0.43 -8.92 -14.11
N PHE A 114 -1.16 -8.41 -13.10
CA PHE A 114 -1.29 -9.09 -11.82
C PHE A 114 -2.42 -10.11 -11.84
N LEU A 115 -3.49 -9.85 -12.58
CA LEU A 115 -4.67 -10.70 -12.62
C LEU A 115 -4.47 -12.00 -13.39
N THR A 116 -3.43 -12.10 -14.22
CA THR A 116 -3.03 -13.31 -14.92
C THR A 116 -2.16 -14.26 -14.10
N THR A 117 -1.71 -13.83 -12.93
CA THR A 117 -0.81 -14.58 -12.04
C THR A 117 -1.61 -15.21 -10.90
N LYS A 118 -1.34 -16.48 -10.60
CA LYS A 118 -1.86 -17.11 -9.38
C LYS A 118 -0.91 -16.82 -8.21
N TYR A 119 -1.46 -16.34 -7.11
CA TYR A 119 -0.68 -15.97 -5.93
C TYR A 119 -0.79 -17.01 -4.81
N GLU A 120 -0.84 -18.29 -5.15
CA GLU A 120 -0.80 -19.35 -4.14
C GLU A 120 0.58 -19.38 -3.42
N PRO A 121 0.63 -19.46 -2.10
CA PRO A 121 -0.45 -19.78 -1.15
C PRO A 121 -1.12 -18.56 -0.45
N LEU A 122 -1.17 -17.38 -1.07
CA LEU A 122 -1.78 -16.21 -0.44
C LEU A 122 -3.29 -16.43 -0.22
N ARG A 123 -3.79 -16.00 0.93
CA ARG A 123 -5.19 -16.17 1.36
C ARG A 123 -6.07 -14.96 1.08
N LEU A 124 -5.46 -13.77 1.00
CA LEU A 124 -6.08 -12.50 0.63
C LEU A 124 -5.08 -11.70 -0.20
N PRO A 125 -4.88 -12.05 -1.47
CA PRO A 125 -3.94 -11.34 -2.35
C PRO A 125 -4.37 -9.89 -2.54
N ALA A 126 -3.58 -8.95 -2.05
CA ALA A 126 -3.77 -7.52 -2.21
C ALA A 126 -2.65 -6.95 -3.08
N VAL A 127 -2.98 -6.61 -4.31
CA VAL A 127 -2.06 -6.03 -5.28
C VAL A 127 -1.79 -4.59 -4.90
N LEU A 128 -0.51 -4.23 -4.79
CA LEU A 128 -0.07 -2.86 -4.55
C LEU A 128 0.53 -2.21 -5.81
N GLY A 129 1.27 -2.97 -6.61
CA GLY A 129 1.91 -2.45 -7.81
C GLY A 129 3.27 -3.07 -8.11
N ILE A 130 4.23 -2.27 -8.59
CA ILE A 130 5.61 -2.68 -8.92
C ILE A 130 6.60 -1.98 -7.99
N ASP A 131 7.51 -2.73 -7.40
CA ASP A 131 8.56 -2.19 -6.52
C ASP A 131 9.70 -1.50 -7.29
N SER A 132 10.66 -0.92 -6.57
CA SER A 132 11.83 -0.25 -7.16
C SER A 132 12.83 -1.19 -7.84
N ASN A 133 12.65 -2.51 -7.73
CA ASN A 133 13.43 -3.52 -8.43
C ASN A 133 12.73 -4.04 -9.69
N GLY A 134 11.52 -3.56 -10.00
CA GLY A 134 10.71 -4.05 -11.12
C GLY A 134 9.89 -5.31 -10.80
N ASN A 135 9.84 -5.76 -9.53
CA ASN A 135 9.07 -6.93 -9.14
C ASN A 135 7.63 -6.55 -8.77
N GLN A 136 6.70 -7.47 -9.02
CA GLN A 136 5.34 -7.32 -8.53
C GLN A 136 5.31 -7.27 -7.00
N LEU A 137 4.66 -6.25 -6.46
CA LEU A 137 4.42 -6.09 -5.02
C LEU A 137 2.98 -6.46 -4.71
N VAL A 138 2.82 -7.68 -4.23
CA VAL A 138 1.54 -8.23 -3.78
C VAL A 138 1.70 -8.71 -2.35
N ILE A 139 0.78 -8.38 -1.48
CA ILE A 139 0.81 -8.78 -0.07
C ILE A 139 -0.34 -9.73 0.24
N ASP A 140 -0.15 -10.64 1.20
CA ASP A 140 -1.26 -11.35 1.83
C ASP A 140 -1.84 -10.48 2.95
N LEU A 141 -3.03 -9.91 2.73
CA LEU A 141 -3.70 -9.12 3.76
C LEU A 141 -4.07 -9.96 4.99
N ALA A 142 -4.11 -11.31 4.89
CA ALA A 142 -4.31 -12.17 6.04
C ALA A 142 -3.06 -12.26 6.94
N ASP A 143 -1.86 -12.08 6.39
CA ASP A 143 -0.60 -12.02 7.15
C ASP A 143 -0.23 -10.60 7.58
N ALA A 144 -0.58 -9.60 6.77
CA ALA A 144 -0.50 -8.18 7.10
C ALA A 144 -1.91 -7.67 7.47
N PRO A 145 -2.46 -8.07 8.63
CA PRO A 145 -3.91 -8.11 8.86
C PRO A 145 -4.59 -6.75 8.84
N HIS A 146 -3.83 -5.67 9.02
CA HIS A 146 -4.35 -4.32 9.06
C HIS A 146 -3.41 -3.39 8.33
N LEU A 147 -3.95 -2.57 7.45
CA LEU A 147 -3.23 -1.69 6.56
C LEU A 147 -3.67 -0.23 6.76
N LEU A 148 -2.72 0.65 6.98
CA LEU A 148 -2.92 2.10 6.97
C LEU A 148 -2.42 2.65 5.64
N ILE A 149 -3.28 3.40 4.93
CA ILE A 149 -2.93 4.07 3.67
C ILE A 149 -3.11 5.57 3.86
N ALA A 150 -2.04 6.35 3.73
CA ALA A 150 -2.13 7.78 3.91
C ALA A 150 -1.33 8.56 2.85
N GLY A 151 -1.80 9.77 2.53
CA GLY A 151 -1.16 10.67 1.56
C GLY A 151 -2.08 11.81 1.17
N GLN A 152 -1.52 12.90 0.65
CA GLN A 152 -2.31 14.05 0.23
C GLN A 152 -3.23 13.74 -0.97
N THR A 153 -4.22 14.60 -1.20
CA THR A 153 -5.12 14.49 -2.36
C THR A 153 -4.33 14.42 -3.68
N GLY A 154 -4.74 13.50 -4.57
CA GLY A 154 -4.06 13.27 -5.86
C GLY A 154 -2.73 12.51 -5.77
N SER A 155 -2.36 11.99 -4.61
CA SER A 155 -1.12 11.22 -4.43
C SER A 155 -1.19 9.78 -4.94
N GLY A 156 -2.39 9.19 -5.07
CA GLY A 156 -2.63 7.80 -5.47
C GLY A 156 -3.31 6.94 -4.40
N LYS A 157 -3.67 7.51 -3.23
CA LYS A 157 -4.31 6.81 -2.12
C LYS A 157 -5.57 6.04 -2.53
N SER A 158 -6.53 6.72 -3.16
CA SER A 158 -7.82 6.12 -3.56
C SER A 158 -7.64 5.07 -4.65
N VAL A 159 -6.71 5.29 -5.58
CA VAL A 159 -6.38 4.28 -6.60
C VAL A 159 -5.84 3.03 -5.95
N CYS A 160 -4.87 3.12 -5.05
CA CYS A 160 -4.32 1.97 -4.34
C CYS A 160 -5.38 1.23 -3.47
N LEU A 161 -6.30 1.96 -2.84
CA LEU A 161 -7.42 1.35 -2.13
C LEU A 161 -8.28 0.51 -3.09
N ASN A 162 -8.59 1.06 -4.27
CA ASN A 162 -9.32 0.34 -5.31
C ASN A 162 -8.53 -0.86 -5.86
N ASP A 163 -7.22 -0.73 -6.08
CA ASP A 163 -6.35 -1.82 -6.53
C ASP A 163 -6.47 -3.02 -5.58
N ILE A 164 -6.43 -2.78 -4.27
CA ILE A 164 -6.56 -3.80 -3.24
C ILE A 164 -7.95 -4.44 -3.29
N LEU A 165 -9.02 -3.64 -3.35
CA LEU A 165 -10.39 -4.17 -3.38
C LEU A 165 -10.64 -4.97 -4.66
N VAL A 166 -10.26 -4.46 -5.82
CA VAL A 166 -10.42 -5.14 -7.11
C VAL A 166 -9.62 -6.44 -7.16
N SER A 167 -8.37 -6.44 -6.64
CA SER A 167 -7.59 -7.68 -6.60
C SER A 167 -8.26 -8.76 -5.74
N ILE A 168 -8.79 -8.41 -4.56
CA ILE A 168 -9.50 -9.36 -3.71
C ILE A 168 -10.79 -9.85 -4.41
N LEU A 169 -11.56 -8.95 -5.04
CA LEU A 169 -12.76 -9.32 -5.79
C LEU A 169 -12.48 -10.25 -6.96
N GLN A 170 -11.30 -10.16 -7.56
CA GLN A 170 -10.89 -10.97 -8.69
C GLN A 170 -10.43 -12.37 -8.28
N PHE A 171 -9.82 -12.49 -7.10
CA PHE A 171 -9.24 -13.75 -6.65
C PHE A 171 -10.12 -14.55 -5.69
N GLU A 172 -11.05 -13.89 -4.98
CA GLU A 172 -11.81 -14.48 -3.90
C GLU A 172 -13.32 -14.50 -4.18
N GLN A 173 -13.99 -15.57 -3.76
CA GLN A 173 -15.42 -15.72 -3.93
C GLN A 173 -16.21 -15.05 -2.79
N PRO A 174 -17.50 -14.69 -3.01
CA PRO A 174 -18.34 -14.12 -1.95
C PRO A 174 -18.56 -15.02 -0.73
N ALA A 175 -18.32 -16.33 -0.89
CA ALA A 175 -18.35 -17.30 0.21
C ALA A 175 -17.09 -17.25 1.09
N ASP A 176 -15.97 -16.79 0.54
CA ASP A 176 -14.67 -16.79 1.20
C ASP A 176 -14.33 -15.42 1.79
N VAL A 177 -14.81 -14.33 1.16
CA VAL A 177 -14.54 -12.94 1.59
C VAL A 177 -15.80 -12.09 1.57
N LYS A 178 -15.96 -11.29 2.61
CA LYS A 178 -16.98 -10.24 2.70
C LYS A 178 -16.34 -8.88 2.97
N PHE A 179 -16.95 -7.83 2.42
CA PHE A 179 -16.55 -6.44 2.63
C PHE A 179 -17.54 -5.68 3.51
N LEU A 180 -17.01 -4.90 4.45
CA LEU A 180 -17.71 -3.86 5.17
C LEU A 180 -17.10 -2.52 4.74
N LEU A 181 -17.81 -1.76 3.91
CA LEU A 181 -17.31 -0.54 3.29
C LEU A 181 -17.85 0.70 4.00
N ILE A 182 -16.95 1.65 4.30
CA ILE A 182 -17.27 2.90 5.01
C ILE A 182 -16.74 4.06 4.16
N ASP A 183 -17.65 4.83 3.57
CA ASP A 183 -17.36 5.95 2.66
C ASP A 183 -18.25 7.16 2.99
N PRO A 184 -17.89 7.97 3.98
CA PRO A 184 -18.68 9.14 4.38
C PRO A 184 -18.84 10.20 3.28
N LYS A 185 -17.94 10.21 2.31
CA LYS A 185 -17.97 11.15 1.18
C LYS A 185 -18.81 10.67 -0.01
N GLN A 186 -19.13 9.40 -0.06
CA GLN A 186 -19.89 8.74 -1.14
C GLN A 186 -19.25 8.92 -2.54
N VAL A 187 -17.91 8.88 -2.60
CA VAL A 187 -17.16 9.13 -3.84
C VAL A 187 -16.40 7.89 -4.29
N GLU A 188 -15.66 7.25 -3.39
CA GLU A 188 -14.66 6.24 -3.78
C GLU A 188 -15.22 4.81 -3.73
N LEU A 189 -16.08 4.49 -2.77
CA LEU A 189 -16.55 3.11 -2.55
C LEU A 189 -18.00 2.87 -3.01
N SER A 190 -18.75 3.92 -3.36
CA SER A 190 -20.15 3.82 -3.79
C SER A 190 -20.35 2.93 -5.03
N LYS A 191 -19.36 2.82 -5.91
CA LYS A 191 -19.34 1.93 -7.08
C LYS A 191 -19.42 0.44 -6.75
N TYR A 192 -19.08 0.05 -5.52
CA TYR A 192 -19.18 -1.33 -5.04
C TYR A 192 -20.55 -1.68 -4.43
N ALA A 193 -21.57 -0.82 -4.52
CA ALA A 193 -22.86 -1.02 -3.85
C ALA A 193 -23.62 -2.29 -4.26
N CYS A 194 -23.33 -2.84 -5.45
CA CYS A 194 -24.05 -3.99 -6.01
C CYS A 194 -23.24 -5.30 -5.98
N ILE A 195 -22.01 -5.33 -5.41
CA ILE A 195 -21.23 -6.57 -5.39
C ILE A 195 -21.76 -7.57 -4.35
N PRO A 196 -21.76 -8.87 -4.66
CA PRO A 196 -22.28 -9.90 -3.75
C PRO A 196 -21.39 -10.14 -2.52
N HIS A 197 -20.20 -9.55 -2.50
CA HIS A 197 -19.25 -9.63 -1.38
C HIS A 197 -19.62 -8.71 -0.21
N LEU A 198 -20.60 -7.81 -0.33
CA LEU A 198 -20.97 -6.93 0.77
C LEU A 198 -21.54 -7.71 1.97
N ALA A 199 -21.08 -7.38 3.17
CA ALA A 199 -21.64 -7.86 4.44
C ALA A 199 -22.90 -7.08 4.86
N GLY A 200 -23.10 -5.90 4.28
CA GLY A 200 -24.22 -4.99 4.52
C GLY A 200 -24.11 -3.77 3.61
N PRO A 201 -25.04 -2.82 3.70
CA PRO A 201 -24.97 -1.59 2.91
C PRO A 201 -23.70 -0.80 3.24
N ILE A 202 -23.22 -0.01 2.28
CA ILE A 202 -22.08 0.90 2.48
C ILE A 202 -22.49 1.96 3.50
N ALA A 203 -21.68 2.14 4.54
CA ALA A 203 -21.91 3.18 5.55
C ALA A 203 -21.48 4.55 4.99
N THR A 204 -22.43 5.46 4.84
CA THR A 204 -22.26 6.76 4.18
C THR A 204 -22.35 7.95 5.13
N THR A 205 -22.75 7.69 6.36
CA THR A 205 -22.81 8.72 7.42
C THR A 205 -21.92 8.31 8.60
N PRO A 206 -21.45 9.27 9.40
CA PRO A 206 -20.69 8.95 10.61
C PRO A 206 -21.41 8.00 11.57
N GLN A 207 -22.73 8.12 11.70
CA GLN A 207 -23.52 7.24 12.56
C GLN A 207 -23.59 5.82 12.00
N GLU A 208 -23.81 5.66 10.69
CA GLU A 208 -23.77 4.35 10.04
C GLU A 208 -22.40 3.71 10.16
N ALA A 209 -21.32 4.51 10.02
CA ALA A 209 -19.95 4.04 10.20
C ALA A 209 -19.69 3.53 11.63
N LEU A 210 -20.16 4.24 12.65
CA LEU A 210 -20.08 3.77 14.04
C LEU A 210 -20.86 2.47 14.24
N ASN A 211 -22.09 2.40 13.73
CA ASN A 211 -22.92 1.20 13.82
C ASN A 211 -22.23 0.00 13.12
N ALA A 212 -21.61 0.23 11.95
CA ALA A 212 -20.88 -0.79 11.21
C ALA A 212 -19.65 -1.28 11.99
N LEU A 213 -18.88 -0.38 12.62
CA LEU A 213 -17.74 -0.73 13.46
C LEU A 213 -18.15 -1.48 14.73
N HIS A 214 -19.25 -1.10 15.39
CA HIS A 214 -19.82 -1.84 16.51
C HIS A 214 -20.22 -3.25 16.10
N TRP A 215 -20.96 -3.38 14.99
CA TRP A 215 -21.34 -4.68 14.43
C TRP A 215 -20.09 -5.55 14.15
N ALA A 216 -19.03 -4.98 13.59
CA ALA A 216 -17.79 -5.71 13.31
C ALA A 216 -17.11 -6.21 14.59
N VAL A 217 -17.15 -5.43 15.68
CA VAL A 217 -16.64 -5.85 16.99
C VAL A 217 -17.49 -7.00 17.56
N ASP A 218 -18.81 -6.92 17.48
CA ASP A 218 -19.71 -7.96 17.95
C ASP A 218 -19.54 -9.24 17.13
N GLU A 219 -19.39 -9.12 15.82
CA GLU A 219 -19.08 -10.26 14.93
C GLU A 219 -17.74 -10.91 15.28
N MET A 220 -16.73 -10.11 15.59
CA MET A 220 -15.43 -10.62 16.06
C MET A 220 -15.57 -11.46 17.33
N GLU A 221 -16.29 -10.96 18.33
CA GLU A 221 -16.52 -11.70 19.60
C GLU A 221 -17.38 -12.95 19.39
N ARG A 222 -18.38 -12.90 18.50
CA ARG A 222 -19.16 -14.05 18.07
C ARG A 222 -18.25 -15.14 17.46
N ARG A 223 -17.36 -14.75 16.54
CA ARG A 223 -16.38 -15.65 15.91
C ARG A 223 -15.47 -16.29 16.94
N TYR A 224 -14.94 -15.53 17.89
CA TYR A 224 -14.12 -16.05 18.97
C TYR A 224 -14.86 -17.09 19.82
N THR A 225 -16.15 -16.87 20.09
CA THR A 225 -16.97 -17.83 20.84
C THR A 225 -17.05 -19.17 20.09
N ILE A 226 -17.30 -19.15 18.78
CA ILE A 226 -17.41 -20.35 17.96
C ILE A 226 -16.04 -21.02 17.78
N LEU A 227 -14.96 -20.27 17.54
CA LEU A 227 -13.60 -20.80 17.45
C LEU A 227 -13.20 -21.54 18.73
N ARG A 228 -13.53 -20.98 19.90
CA ARG A 228 -13.28 -21.61 21.20
C ARG A 228 -14.06 -22.91 21.35
N GLN A 229 -15.32 -22.95 20.94
CA GLN A 229 -16.14 -24.18 20.96
C GLN A 229 -15.57 -25.25 20.03
N ARG A 230 -14.86 -24.86 18.96
CA ARG A 230 -14.16 -25.76 18.02
C ARG A 230 -12.74 -26.11 18.45
N GLY A 231 -12.25 -25.57 19.56
CA GLY A 231 -10.86 -25.75 20.00
C GLY A 231 -9.82 -25.12 19.08
N ALA A 232 -10.23 -24.16 18.23
CA ALA A 232 -9.35 -23.49 17.27
C ALA A 232 -8.85 -22.14 17.81
N ALA A 233 -7.54 -21.87 17.69
CA ALA A 233 -6.94 -20.61 18.08
C ALA A 233 -7.18 -19.47 17.04
N GLY A 234 -7.60 -19.80 15.83
CA GLY A 234 -7.90 -18.83 14.76
C GLY A 234 -8.57 -19.48 13.58
N LEU A 235 -9.09 -18.63 12.67
CA LEU A 235 -9.82 -19.05 11.47
C LEU A 235 -8.97 -19.92 10.53
N ASP A 236 -7.67 -19.69 10.47
CA ASP A 236 -6.74 -20.45 9.61
C ASP A 236 -6.68 -21.94 9.96
N LEU A 237 -7.04 -22.31 11.19
CA LEU A 237 -7.10 -23.72 11.64
C LEU A 237 -8.42 -24.41 11.31
N VAL A 238 -9.41 -23.66 10.85
CA VAL A 238 -10.77 -24.13 10.49
C VAL A 238 -11.24 -23.46 9.21
N PRO A 239 -10.55 -23.69 8.08
CA PRO A 239 -10.87 -23.03 6.81
C PRO A 239 -12.33 -23.29 6.42
N GLY A 240 -12.97 -22.28 5.80
CA GLY A 240 -14.37 -22.35 5.37
C GLY A 240 -15.41 -22.17 6.50
N LEU A 241 -15.00 -21.99 7.76
CA LEU A 241 -15.96 -21.78 8.86
C LEU A 241 -16.68 -20.43 8.77
N PHE A 242 -15.96 -19.39 8.36
CA PHE A 242 -16.49 -18.04 8.10
C PHE A 242 -15.80 -17.44 6.89
N PRO A 243 -16.46 -16.58 6.10
CA PRO A 243 -15.76 -15.71 5.17
C PRO A 243 -14.84 -14.75 5.95
N ARG A 244 -13.68 -14.43 5.38
CA ARG A 244 -12.87 -13.33 5.92
C ARG A 244 -13.64 -12.03 5.75
N LEU A 245 -13.51 -11.11 6.71
CA LEU A 245 -14.16 -9.80 6.67
C LEU A 245 -13.10 -8.71 6.46
N VAL A 246 -13.16 -8.05 5.32
CA VAL A 246 -12.32 -6.88 5.03
C VAL A 246 -13.13 -5.62 5.28
N ILE A 247 -12.68 -4.81 6.22
CA ILE A 247 -13.31 -3.52 6.57
C ILE A 247 -12.46 -2.43 5.91
N ALA A 248 -13.02 -1.71 4.95
CA ALA A 248 -12.35 -0.62 4.27
C ALA A 248 -12.96 0.74 4.65
N ILE A 249 -12.12 1.66 5.13
CA ILE A 249 -12.49 3.03 5.50
C ILE A 249 -11.74 3.97 4.55
N ASP A 250 -12.46 4.71 3.71
CA ASP A 250 -11.85 5.64 2.75
C ASP A 250 -11.25 6.89 3.42
N GLU A 251 -11.94 7.43 4.43
CA GLU A 251 -11.43 8.62 5.12
C GLU A 251 -11.63 8.55 6.65
N LEU A 252 -10.55 8.18 7.34
CA LEU A 252 -10.55 8.10 8.80
C LEU A 252 -10.80 9.46 9.47
N ALA A 253 -10.34 10.56 8.85
CA ALA A 253 -10.46 11.88 9.45
C ALA A 253 -11.91 12.27 9.70
N ASP A 254 -12.83 11.92 8.80
CA ASP A 254 -14.26 12.24 8.94
C ASP A 254 -14.88 11.52 10.14
N LEU A 255 -14.49 10.27 10.38
CA LEU A 255 -14.96 9.51 11.54
C LEU A 255 -14.39 10.03 12.86
N ILE A 256 -13.10 10.36 12.88
CA ILE A 256 -12.43 10.93 14.06
C ILE A 256 -12.99 12.29 14.43
N GLN A 257 -13.39 13.11 13.45
CA GLN A 257 -14.06 14.40 13.71
C GLN A 257 -15.44 14.23 14.34
N ALA A 258 -16.17 13.19 13.95
CA ALA A 258 -17.50 12.92 14.48
C ALA A 258 -17.46 12.35 15.90
N SER A 259 -16.64 11.34 16.17
CA SER A 259 -16.54 10.67 17.47
C SER A 259 -15.15 10.04 17.70
N LYS A 260 -14.16 10.87 18.00
CA LYS A 260 -12.75 10.45 18.12
C LYS A 260 -12.54 9.26 19.04
N LYS A 261 -13.01 9.36 20.30
CA LYS A 261 -12.74 8.35 21.33
C LYS A 261 -13.37 7.01 21.01
N GLU A 262 -14.56 7.02 20.47
CA GLU A 262 -15.30 5.80 20.13
C GLU A 262 -14.69 5.09 18.91
N VAL A 263 -14.45 5.82 17.82
CA VAL A 263 -13.81 5.31 16.60
C VAL A 263 -12.43 4.74 16.93
N GLU A 264 -11.60 5.47 17.68
CA GLU A 264 -10.27 5.02 18.09
C GLU A 264 -10.33 3.72 18.90
N THR A 265 -11.30 3.61 19.82
CA THR A 265 -11.49 2.41 20.64
C THR A 265 -11.92 1.21 19.80
N LEU A 266 -12.88 1.39 18.88
CA LEU A 266 -13.38 0.31 18.01
C LEU A 266 -12.29 -0.18 17.04
N ILE A 267 -11.59 0.74 16.36
CA ILE A 267 -10.50 0.41 15.45
C ILE A 267 -9.37 -0.30 16.21
N SER A 268 -8.96 0.21 17.37
CA SER A 268 -7.90 -0.41 18.17
C SER A 268 -8.29 -1.81 18.63
N ARG A 269 -9.56 -2.04 19.01
CA ARG A 269 -10.06 -3.36 19.42
C ARG A 269 -10.07 -4.36 18.27
N LEU A 270 -10.56 -3.94 17.10
CA LEU A 270 -10.55 -4.74 15.87
C LEU A 270 -9.11 -5.06 15.43
N ALA A 271 -8.22 -4.06 15.44
CA ALA A 271 -6.84 -4.24 15.03
C ALA A 271 -6.03 -5.13 16.00
N ALA A 272 -6.32 -5.07 17.29
CA ALA A 272 -5.62 -5.90 18.29
C ALA A 272 -6.01 -7.39 18.22
N LYS A 273 -7.24 -7.71 17.79
CA LYS A 273 -7.80 -9.06 17.88
C LYS A 273 -8.32 -9.62 16.55
N GLY A 274 -8.54 -8.78 15.54
CA GLY A 274 -9.25 -9.16 14.30
C GLY A 274 -8.58 -10.30 13.54
N ARG A 275 -7.23 -10.34 13.49
CA ARG A 275 -6.47 -11.33 12.70
C ARG A 275 -6.94 -12.77 12.93
N ALA A 276 -6.99 -13.23 14.16
CA ALA A 276 -7.37 -14.61 14.48
C ALA A 276 -8.85 -14.89 14.16
N ALA A 277 -9.72 -13.86 14.17
CA ALA A 277 -11.11 -13.98 13.77
C ALA A 277 -11.33 -13.84 12.24
N GLY A 278 -10.26 -13.66 11.45
CA GLY A 278 -10.34 -13.41 10.00
C GLY A 278 -10.95 -12.06 9.66
N ILE A 279 -10.67 -11.02 10.47
CA ILE A 279 -11.15 -9.65 10.27
C ILE A 279 -9.95 -8.74 10.00
N HIS A 280 -9.97 -8.02 8.89
CA HIS A 280 -8.86 -7.23 8.36
C HIS A 280 -9.31 -5.79 8.14
N LEU A 281 -8.48 -4.82 8.54
CA LEU A 281 -8.77 -3.39 8.40
C LEU A 281 -7.90 -2.80 7.28
N ILE A 282 -8.53 -2.02 6.41
CA ILE A 282 -7.85 -1.11 5.49
C ILE A 282 -8.34 0.29 5.86
N VAL A 283 -7.46 1.08 6.48
CA VAL A 283 -7.81 2.42 6.97
C VAL A 283 -7.08 3.45 6.14
N ALA A 284 -7.82 4.28 5.41
CA ALA A 284 -7.25 5.30 4.57
C ALA A 284 -7.51 6.72 5.11
N THR A 285 -6.61 7.67 4.84
CA THR A 285 -6.80 9.09 5.15
C THR A 285 -5.97 10.01 4.26
N GLN A 286 -6.55 11.14 3.88
CA GLN A 286 -5.86 12.23 3.19
C GLN A 286 -5.23 13.24 4.16
N TYR A 287 -5.50 13.13 5.45
CA TYR A 287 -5.04 14.05 6.49
C TYR A 287 -4.11 13.35 7.51
N PRO A 288 -2.82 13.12 7.16
CA PRO A 288 -1.89 12.39 8.00
C PRO A 288 -1.37 13.24 9.17
N SER A 289 -2.26 13.63 10.08
CA SER A 289 -1.92 14.37 11.29
C SER A 289 -1.94 13.46 12.52
N ALA A 290 -1.16 13.79 13.55
CA ALA A 290 -1.15 13.06 14.82
C ALA A 290 -2.50 13.08 15.56
N LYS A 291 -3.41 13.99 15.19
CA LYS A 291 -4.79 14.01 15.71
C LYS A 291 -5.65 12.90 15.11
N ILE A 292 -5.36 12.49 13.88
CA ILE A 292 -6.09 11.47 13.11
C ILE A 292 -5.38 10.10 13.23
N ILE A 293 -4.10 10.04 12.90
CA ILE A 293 -3.29 8.83 13.02
C ILE A 293 -2.61 8.87 14.40
N THR A 294 -3.37 8.46 15.42
CA THR A 294 -2.91 8.47 16.81
C THR A 294 -1.90 7.35 17.10
N GLY A 295 -1.19 7.47 18.22
CA GLY A 295 -0.28 6.42 18.66
C GLY A 295 -0.97 5.06 18.87
N ALA A 296 -2.23 5.07 19.35
CA ALA A 296 -3.02 3.86 19.53
C ALA A 296 -3.35 3.16 18.20
N ILE A 297 -3.73 3.92 17.18
CA ILE A 297 -3.99 3.40 15.83
C ILE A 297 -2.69 2.83 15.24
N LYS A 298 -1.57 3.58 15.29
CA LYS A 298 -0.29 3.12 14.75
C LYS A 298 0.25 1.86 15.40
N ALA A 299 0.10 1.73 16.72
CA ALA A 299 0.57 0.57 17.46
C ALA A 299 -0.13 -0.74 17.02
N ASN A 300 -1.40 -0.63 16.59
CA ASN A 300 -2.21 -1.77 16.22
C ASN A 300 -2.28 -2.00 14.69
N ILE A 301 -1.90 -1.01 13.87
CA ILE A 301 -1.83 -1.11 12.40
C ILE A 301 -0.38 -0.90 11.97
N PRO A 302 0.46 -1.93 12.06
CA PRO A 302 1.90 -1.81 11.82
C PRO A 302 2.28 -1.79 10.33
N THR A 303 1.43 -2.34 9.45
CA THR A 303 1.65 -2.31 8.00
C THR A 303 1.11 -0.99 7.44
N ARG A 304 1.94 -0.26 6.71
CA ARG A 304 1.62 1.12 6.31
C ARG A 304 2.04 1.39 4.88
N ILE A 305 1.21 2.17 4.19
CA ILE A 305 1.52 2.74 2.87
C ILE A 305 1.46 4.25 3.01
N ALA A 306 2.55 4.92 2.67
CA ALA A 306 2.60 6.37 2.56
C ALA A 306 2.75 6.77 1.09
N PHE A 307 1.77 7.46 0.57
CA PHE A 307 1.89 8.22 -0.66
C PHE A 307 2.44 9.61 -0.35
N LYS A 308 2.63 10.43 -1.42
CA LYS A 308 3.18 11.78 -1.27
C LYS A 308 2.50 12.55 -0.15
N THR A 309 3.30 13.16 0.72
CA THR A 309 2.86 14.06 1.79
C THR A 309 3.32 15.50 1.54
N SER A 310 2.69 16.45 2.23
CA SER A 310 3.04 17.87 2.12
C SER A 310 4.30 18.23 2.91
N SER A 311 4.64 17.46 3.94
CA SER A 311 5.73 17.79 4.85
C SER A 311 6.45 16.56 5.41
N ASN A 312 7.67 16.78 5.92
CA ASN A 312 8.43 15.77 6.68
C ASN A 312 7.68 15.33 7.96
N SER A 313 6.91 16.24 8.56
CA SER A 313 6.10 15.95 9.74
C SER A 313 5.02 14.92 9.42
N ASP A 314 4.32 15.10 8.30
CA ASP A 314 3.28 14.17 7.86
C ASP A 314 3.86 12.79 7.54
N SER A 315 5.03 12.74 6.89
CA SER A 315 5.75 11.49 6.64
C SER A 315 6.05 10.75 7.95
N ARG A 316 6.55 11.47 8.97
CA ARG A 316 6.81 10.87 10.29
C ARG A 316 5.54 10.41 11.00
N VAL A 317 4.42 11.09 10.81
CA VAL A 317 3.15 10.63 11.39
C VAL A 317 2.75 9.28 10.82
N ILE A 318 2.98 9.03 9.52
CA ILE A 318 2.62 7.76 8.88
C ILE A 318 3.67 6.68 9.18
N LEU A 319 4.94 6.95 8.85
CA LEU A 319 6.00 5.96 8.75
C LEU A 319 6.96 5.93 9.96
N ASP A 320 6.84 6.88 10.91
CA ASP A 320 7.83 7.18 11.94
C ASP A 320 9.17 7.68 11.37
N MET A 321 9.28 7.90 10.06
CA MET A 321 10.45 8.38 9.35
C MET A 321 10.10 9.35 8.22
N VAL A 322 11.10 10.06 7.71
CA VAL A 322 10.97 10.96 6.55
C VAL A 322 11.08 10.17 5.25
N GLY A 323 10.61 10.74 4.14
CA GLY A 323 10.75 10.18 2.79
C GLY A 323 9.50 10.29 1.94
N ALA A 324 8.30 10.25 2.53
CA ALA A 324 7.05 10.38 1.76
C ALA A 324 6.86 11.79 1.17
N GLU A 325 7.45 12.82 1.75
CA GLU A 325 7.47 14.19 1.20
C GLU A 325 8.30 14.32 -0.09
N LYS A 326 9.22 13.38 -0.33
CA LYS A 326 10.06 13.36 -1.54
C LYS A 326 9.40 12.62 -2.70
N LEU A 327 8.32 11.91 -2.46
CA LEU A 327 7.59 11.17 -3.49
C LEU A 327 7.03 12.11 -4.55
N THR A 328 6.90 11.57 -5.74
CA THR A 328 6.51 12.35 -6.90
C THR A 328 4.99 12.45 -7.10
N GLY A 329 4.21 11.65 -6.32
CA GLY A 329 2.74 11.55 -6.45
C GLY A 329 2.30 10.62 -7.56
N LYS A 330 1.00 10.58 -7.86
CA LYS A 330 0.40 9.72 -8.91
C LYS A 330 0.75 8.23 -8.73
N GLY A 331 0.58 7.71 -7.52
CA GLY A 331 0.83 6.31 -7.19
C GLY A 331 2.26 5.97 -6.77
N ASP A 332 3.20 6.94 -6.77
CA ASP A 332 4.52 6.75 -6.18
C ASP A 332 4.39 6.67 -4.65
N GLY A 333 4.68 5.54 -4.08
CA GLY A 333 4.41 5.19 -2.69
C GLY A 333 5.58 4.54 -1.95
N LEU A 334 5.49 4.51 -0.63
CA LEU A 334 6.37 3.81 0.29
C LEU A 334 5.55 2.77 1.05
N PHE A 335 5.88 1.51 0.89
CA PHE A 335 5.33 0.40 1.65
C PHE A 335 6.24 0.08 2.83
N PHE A 336 5.69 0.01 4.03
CA PHE A 336 6.39 -0.33 5.26
C PHE A 336 5.72 -1.52 5.94
N ALA A 337 6.43 -2.64 5.97
CA ALA A 337 6.02 -3.84 6.69
C ALA A 337 6.72 -3.91 8.06
N PRO A 338 6.11 -4.52 9.09
CA PRO A 338 6.70 -4.62 10.44
C PRO A 338 8.07 -5.29 10.50
N ALA A 339 8.34 -6.21 9.57
CA ALA A 339 9.63 -6.92 9.50
C ALA A 339 10.73 -6.14 8.79
N SER A 340 10.41 -5.00 8.18
CA SER A 340 11.35 -4.20 7.40
C SER A 340 11.92 -3.05 8.22
N SER A 341 13.22 -2.78 8.08
CA SER A 341 13.88 -1.61 8.68
C SER A 341 13.76 -0.36 7.80
N VAL A 342 13.52 -0.53 6.50
CA VAL A 342 13.44 0.55 5.51
C VAL A 342 12.17 0.37 4.68
N PRO A 343 11.41 1.45 4.40
CA PRO A 343 10.27 1.39 3.52
C PRO A 343 10.68 1.06 2.09
N GLN A 344 9.96 0.13 1.48
CA GLN A 344 10.11 -0.24 0.08
C GLN A 344 9.33 0.74 -0.80
N ARG A 345 10.00 1.38 -1.77
CA ARG A 345 9.35 2.25 -2.73
C ARG A 345 8.67 1.42 -3.82
N PHE A 346 7.50 1.84 -4.24
CA PHE A 346 6.75 1.16 -5.29
C PHE A 346 5.92 2.16 -6.11
N GLN A 347 5.50 1.75 -7.29
CA GLN A 347 4.49 2.42 -8.10
C GLN A 347 3.19 1.63 -8.01
N ALA A 348 2.14 2.25 -7.49
CA ALA A 348 0.82 1.66 -7.44
C ALA A 348 0.27 1.41 -8.86
N CYS A 349 -0.59 0.41 -8.99
CA CYS A 349 -1.36 0.20 -10.20
C CYS A 349 -2.22 1.41 -10.52
N TYR A 350 -2.66 1.49 -11.74
CA TYR A 350 -3.66 2.45 -12.19
C TYR A 350 -4.84 1.68 -12.76
N LEU A 351 -5.98 1.85 -12.12
CA LEU A 351 -7.28 1.42 -12.59
C LEU A 351 -8.06 2.65 -13.07
N SER A 352 -8.53 2.61 -14.30
CA SER A 352 -9.42 3.65 -14.79
C SER A 352 -10.82 3.50 -14.16
N PRO A 353 -11.62 4.57 -14.12
CA PRO A 353 -13.01 4.46 -13.65
C PRO A 353 -13.83 3.44 -14.43
N GLU A 354 -13.55 3.28 -15.72
CA GLU A 354 -14.22 2.32 -16.60
C GLU A 354 -13.89 0.87 -16.20
N GLU A 355 -12.61 0.58 -15.89
CA GLU A 355 -12.15 -0.74 -15.46
C GLU A 355 -12.72 -1.16 -14.10
N ILE A 356 -13.09 -0.22 -13.24
CA ILE A 356 -13.70 -0.50 -11.94
C ILE A 356 -15.22 -0.75 -12.07
N ASN A 357 -15.86 -0.13 -13.05
CA ASN A 357 -17.31 -0.21 -13.24
C ASN A 357 -17.72 -1.38 -14.17
N THR A 358 -16.76 -2.20 -14.63
CA THR A 358 -17.04 -3.40 -15.41
C THR A 358 -17.45 -4.55 -14.55
#